data_4ca3182ed31e8f8a00f7ddf6b988e359
#
_entry.id   4ca3182ed31e8f8a00f7ddf6b988e359
#
_cell.length_a   1.000
_cell.length_b   1.000
_cell.length_c   1.000
_cell.angle_alpha   90.00
_cell.angle_beta   90.00
_cell.angle_gamma   90.00
#
_symmetry.space_group_name_H-M   'P 1'
#
loop_
_entity.id
_entity.type
_entity.pdbx_description
1 polymer ?
#
loop_
_entity_poly.entity_id
_entity_poly.type
_entity_poly.pdbx_seq_one_letter_code
_entity_poly.pdbx_strand_id
1 'polypeptide(L)'
;MTTSGTVAHEDVDRLVTRVQALEQERRHLLAIIEILQEIAGSLQFVDIVQSVARRLGEAFGLDRSSIFLTERGGRTVLLVASYEDPSIRNYVVDLERYPQLRQALQTGQTVHIDDVSTDLTLRHARGALLNRKVKSITVIPIAWRGAPIGAIFLRAYRDGAPFSEADVRFCQVVASLTARALRNAHRFERLQERRGEFTAHRSRERERAALVGYLRRLLTQFDDREAPWGEDALAKASAEEIDRLVGVTMAVISQEATGQ
;
A
#
# COMPACT_ATOMS: atom_id res chain seq x y z
N MET A 1 49.88 42.68 -8.36
CA MET A 1 49.95 41.55 -7.42
C MET A 1 48.57 41.21 -6.85
N THR A 2 47.51 41.05 -7.70
CA THR A 2 46.10 40.85 -7.23
C THR A 2 45.46 39.58 -7.78
N THR A 3 46.14 38.78 -8.58
CA THR A 3 45.57 37.56 -9.19
C THR A 3 45.62 36.29 -8.29
N SER A 4 46.53 36.25 -7.32
CA SER A 4 46.72 35.06 -6.46
C SER A 4 45.60 34.91 -5.41
N GLY A 5 45.00 36.02 -4.93
CA GLY A 5 43.94 36.00 -3.95
C GLY A 5 42.57 35.57 -4.50
N THR A 6 42.31 35.89 -5.75
CA THR A 6 41.04 35.58 -6.41
C THR A 6 40.95 34.08 -6.74
N VAL A 7 42.03 33.46 -7.21
CA VAL A 7 42.13 32.02 -7.49
C VAL A 7 41.97 31.18 -6.21
N ALA A 8 42.58 31.60 -5.11
CA ALA A 8 42.45 30.91 -3.83
C ALA A 8 41.01 30.99 -3.27
N HIS A 9 40.28 32.06 -3.51
CA HIS A 9 38.91 32.22 -3.09
C HIS A 9 37.94 31.36 -3.92
N GLU A 10 38.12 31.31 -5.23
CA GLU A 10 37.34 30.43 -6.13
C GLU A 10 37.58 28.94 -5.80
N ASP A 11 38.79 28.54 -5.46
CA ASP A 11 39.07 27.15 -5.07
C ASP A 11 38.43 26.80 -3.72
N VAL A 12 38.42 27.71 -2.75
CA VAL A 12 37.72 27.53 -1.46
C VAL A 12 36.20 27.40 -1.67
N ASP A 13 35.58 28.27 -2.46
CA ASP A 13 34.14 28.22 -2.75
C ASP A 13 33.77 26.91 -3.46
N ARG A 14 34.60 26.45 -4.40
CA ARG A 14 34.42 25.15 -5.08
C ARG A 14 34.51 23.99 -4.10
N LEU A 15 35.47 24.01 -3.18
CA LEU A 15 35.60 22.98 -2.14
C LEU A 15 34.41 22.99 -1.18
N VAL A 16 33.94 24.15 -0.73
CA VAL A 16 32.78 24.29 0.15
C VAL A 16 31.55 23.72 -0.54
N THR A 17 31.31 24.09 -1.80
CA THR A 17 30.18 23.56 -2.59
C THR A 17 30.26 22.04 -2.73
N ARG A 18 31.46 21.50 -2.95
CA ARG A 18 31.67 20.07 -3.08
C ARG A 18 31.43 19.32 -1.78
N VAL A 19 31.87 19.86 -0.65
CA VAL A 19 31.63 19.32 0.69
C VAL A 19 30.13 19.30 1.00
N GLN A 20 29.44 20.41 0.73
CA GLN A 20 27.97 20.47 0.92
C GLN A 20 27.23 19.43 0.09
N ALA A 21 27.62 19.25 -1.18
CA ALA A 21 27.02 18.24 -2.06
C ALA A 21 27.27 16.82 -1.53
N LEU A 22 28.48 16.49 -1.06
CA LEU A 22 28.81 15.19 -0.49
C LEU A 22 28.06 14.94 0.83
N GLU A 23 27.92 15.95 1.67
CA GLU A 23 27.14 15.86 2.92
C GLU A 23 25.64 15.61 2.62
N GLN A 24 25.10 16.23 1.60
CA GLN A 24 23.74 15.98 1.17
C GLN A 24 23.57 14.57 0.62
N GLU A 25 24.48 14.12 -0.23
CA GLU A 25 24.46 12.74 -0.75
C GLU A 25 24.55 11.71 0.39
N ARG A 26 25.43 11.95 1.35
CA ARG A 26 25.53 11.10 2.57
C ARG A 26 24.21 11.07 3.34
N ARG A 27 23.56 12.22 3.55
CA ARG A 27 22.24 12.25 4.22
C ARG A 27 21.19 11.44 3.46
N HIS A 28 21.16 11.56 2.13
CA HIS A 28 20.25 10.79 1.28
C HIS A 28 20.51 9.29 1.39
N LEU A 29 21.77 8.84 1.36
CA LEU A 29 22.12 7.43 1.50
C LEU A 29 21.69 6.87 2.86
N LEU A 30 21.92 7.59 3.95
CA LEU A 30 21.48 7.18 5.28
C LEU A 30 19.94 7.08 5.36
N ALA A 31 19.23 8.06 4.83
CA ALA A 31 17.77 8.03 4.79
C ALA A 31 17.22 6.85 3.95
N ILE A 32 17.89 6.49 2.83
CA ILE A 32 17.52 5.29 2.05
C ILE A 32 17.71 4.02 2.91
N ILE A 33 18.81 3.91 3.64
CA ILE A 33 19.08 2.75 4.49
C ILE A 33 17.99 2.62 5.57
N GLU A 34 17.62 3.71 6.23
CA GLU A 34 16.56 3.73 7.24
C GLU A 34 15.20 3.33 6.65
N ILE A 35 14.83 3.89 5.48
CA ILE A 35 13.61 3.51 4.77
C ILE A 35 13.63 2.02 4.42
N LEU A 36 14.76 1.50 3.92
CA LEU A 36 14.89 0.08 3.58
C LEU A 36 14.72 -0.83 4.80
N GLN A 37 15.32 -0.47 5.94
CA GLN A 37 15.18 -1.25 7.18
C GLN A 37 13.73 -1.30 7.66
N GLU A 38 13.03 -0.17 7.63
CA GLU A 38 11.62 -0.11 8.02
C GLU A 38 10.72 -0.91 7.05
N ILE A 39 10.92 -0.74 5.74
CA ILE A 39 10.13 -1.45 4.72
C ILE A 39 10.42 -2.95 4.75
N ALA A 40 11.67 -3.37 4.94
CA ALA A 40 12.05 -4.76 5.01
C ALA A 40 11.52 -5.47 6.27
N GLY A 41 11.30 -4.72 7.35
CA GLY A 41 10.74 -5.22 8.61
C GLY A 41 9.23 -5.41 8.59
N SER A 42 8.51 -4.86 7.61
CA SER A 42 7.05 -4.95 7.52
C SER A 42 6.59 -5.66 6.25
N LEU A 43 5.62 -6.57 6.43
CA LEU A 43 4.84 -7.18 5.35
C LEU A 43 3.43 -6.60 5.27
N GLN A 44 3.12 -5.61 6.11
CA GLN A 44 1.83 -4.94 6.12
C GLN A 44 1.86 -3.72 5.21
N PHE A 45 0.93 -3.69 4.27
CA PHE A 45 0.79 -2.62 3.29
C PHE A 45 0.74 -1.22 3.92
N VAL A 46 -0.07 -1.07 4.98
CA VAL A 46 -0.29 0.21 5.65
C VAL A 46 0.99 0.75 6.29
N ASP A 47 1.78 -0.11 6.95
CA ASP A 47 3.02 0.28 7.60
C ASP A 47 4.05 0.78 6.58
N ILE A 48 4.17 0.08 5.44
CA ILE A 48 5.09 0.46 4.37
C ILE A 48 4.78 1.87 3.87
N VAL A 49 3.53 2.15 3.49
CA VAL A 49 3.17 3.46 2.92
C VAL A 49 3.28 4.59 3.94
N GLN A 50 2.93 4.35 5.21
CA GLN A 50 3.06 5.34 6.28
C GLN A 50 4.52 5.64 6.60
N SER A 51 5.35 4.61 6.69
CA SER A 51 6.79 4.77 6.93
C SER A 51 7.44 5.61 5.83
N VAL A 52 7.16 5.32 4.56
CA VAL A 52 7.69 6.08 3.42
C VAL A 52 7.21 7.53 3.46
N ALA A 53 5.92 7.79 3.68
CA ALA A 53 5.39 9.15 3.74
C ALA A 53 6.05 9.96 4.88
N ARG A 54 6.18 9.36 6.07
CA ARG A 54 6.82 9.97 7.23
C ARG A 54 8.30 10.28 6.97
N ARG A 55 9.07 9.29 6.51
CA ARG A 55 10.51 9.45 6.28
C ARG A 55 10.84 10.48 5.22
N LEU A 56 10.04 10.57 4.16
CA LEU A 56 10.20 11.62 3.15
C LEU A 56 9.87 13.00 3.72
N GLY A 57 8.81 13.10 4.52
CA GLY A 57 8.48 14.35 5.22
C GLY A 57 9.61 14.84 6.11
N GLU A 58 10.17 13.93 6.92
CA GLU A 58 11.29 14.21 7.84
C GLU A 58 12.59 14.57 7.09
N ALA A 59 12.97 13.78 6.08
CA ALA A 59 14.24 13.93 5.34
C ALA A 59 14.35 15.29 4.62
N PHE A 60 13.24 15.81 4.13
CA PHE A 60 13.20 17.09 3.41
C PHE A 60 12.59 18.24 4.21
N GLY A 61 12.17 17.99 5.45
CA GLY A 61 11.46 19.00 6.25
C GLY A 61 10.20 19.50 5.57
N LEU A 62 9.47 18.58 4.88
CA LEU A 62 8.29 18.94 4.12
C LEU A 62 7.09 19.12 5.04
N ASP A 63 6.22 20.05 4.66
CA ASP A 63 4.95 20.23 5.36
C ASP A 63 3.97 19.12 5.01
N ARG A 64 4.11 18.50 3.83
CA ARG A 64 3.21 17.45 3.38
C ARG A 64 3.90 16.43 2.47
N SER A 65 3.82 15.17 2.85
CA SER A 65 4.19 14.00 2.05
C SER A 65 3.03 13.03 2.04
N SER A 66 2.59 12.62 0.86
CA SER A 66 1.42 11.76 0.71
C SER A 66 1.67 10.67 -0.34
N ILE A 67 1.07 9.49 -0.13
CA ILE A 67 1.15 8.38 -1.08
C ILE A 67 -0.24 8.10 -1.62
N PHE A 68 -0.33 8.09 -2.94
CA PHE A 68 -1.51 7.76 -3.71
C PHE A 68 -1.31 6.45 -4.44
N LEU A 69 -2.36 5.63 -4.53
CA LEU A 69 -2.39 4.42 -5.35
C LEU A 69 -3.50 4.48 -6.37
N THR A 70 -3.24 3.91 -7.55
CA THR A 70 -4.21 3.86 -8.63
C THR A 70 -5.30 2.85 -8.34
N GLU A 71 -6.55 3.22 -8.61
CA GLU A 71 -7.69 2.30 -8.64
C GLU A 71 -7.95 1.74 -10.03
N ARG A 72 -8.67 0.63 -10.09
CA ARG A 72 -9.15 0.08 -11.36
C ARG A 72 -10.16 1.04 -11.98
N GLY A 73 -9.86 1.57 -13.16
CA GLY A 73 -10.73 2.52 -13.87
C GLY A 73 -10.03 3.85 -14.21
N GLY A 74 -8.90 4.18 -13.57
CA GLY A 74 -8.01 5.28 -13.98
C GLY A 74 -8.51 6.71 -13.78
N ARG A 75 -9.70 6.92 -13.19
CA ARG A 75 -10.27 8.25 -12.91
C ARG A 75 -10.03 8.72 -11.47
N THR A 76 -9.87 7.77 -10.57
CA THR A 76 -9.67 8.01 -9.15
C THR A 76 -8.39 7.35 -8.65
N VAL A 77 -7.88 7.89 -7.55
CA VAL A 77 -6.76 7.34 -6.79
C VAL A 77 -7.13 7.30 -5.32
N LEU A 78 -6.53 6.38 -4.59
CA LEU A 78 -6.64 6.30 -3.14
C LEU A 78 -5.47 7.02 -2.48
N LEU A 79 -5.74 8.00 -1.64
CA LEU A 79 -4.78 8.53 -0.69
C LEU A 79 -4.67 7.51 0.46
N VAL A 80 -3.57 6.79 0.49
CA VAL A 80 -3.36 5.66 1.43
C VAL A 80 -2.50 6.02 2.62
N ALA A 81 -1.66 7.05 2.49
CA ALA A 81 -0.83 7.56 3.58
C ALA A 81 -0.59 9.06 3.45
N SER A 82 -0.50 9.74 4.60
CA SER A 82 -0.12 11.15 4.70
C SER A 82 0.76 11.35 5.93
N TYR A 83 1.84 12.11 5.76
CA TYR A 83 2.71 12.53 6.85
C TYR A 83 2.02 13.54 7.78
N GLU A 84 1.27 14.47 7.20
CA GLU A 84 0.54 15.51 7.94
C GLU A 84 -0.59 14.95 8.80
N ASP A 85 -1.29 13.94 8.29
CA ASP A 85 -2.38 13.27 9.00
C ASP A 85 -2.26 11.74 8.88
N PRO A 86 -1.60 11.11 9.85
CA PRO A 86 -1.43 9.65 9.86
C PRO A 86 -2.74 8.86 10.01
N SER A 87 -3.87 9.50 10.32
CA SER A 87 -5.17 8.83 10.43
C SER A 87 -5.83 8.58 9.08
N ILE A 88 -5.41 9.31 8.03
CA ILE A 88 -5.96 9.14 6.69
C ILE A 88 -5.69 7.73 6.16
N ARG A 89 -6.78 7.08 5.74
CA ARG A 89 -6.76 5.74 5.13
C ARG A 89 -7.75 5.69 3.97
N ASN A 90 -7.28 5.23 2.80
CA ASN A 90 -8.10 4.91 1.64
C ASN A 90 -9.10 6.01 1.24
N TYR A 91 -8.68 7.27 1.30
CA TYR A 91 -9.51 8.38 0.89
C TYR A 91 -9.51 8.51 -0.65
N VAL A 92 -10.69 8.40 -1.26
CA VAL A 92 -10.84 8.48 -2.72
C VAL A 92 -10.64 9.91 -3.20
N VAL A 93 -9.76 10.09 -4.17
CA VAL A 93 -9.41 11.38 -4.77
C VAL A 93 -9.64 11.36 -6.26
N ASP A 94 -10.36 12.35 -6.77
CA ASP A 94 -10.59 12.57 -8.20
C ASP A 94 -9.35 13.19 -8.84
N LEU A 95 -8.80 12.53 -9.86
CA LEU A 95 -7.63 12.97 -10.60
C LEU A 95 -7.86 14.27 -11.40
N GLU A 96 -9.09 14.62 -11.70
CA GLU A 96 -9.39 15.89 -12.38
C GLU A 96 -9.01 17.10 -11.54
N ARG A 97 -9.04 16.96 -10.21
CA ARG A 97 -8.64 18.01 -9.26
C ARG A 97 -7.13 18.11 -9.05
N TYR A 98 -6.37 17.12 -9.55
CA TYR A 98 -4.91 17.01 -9.36
C TYR A 98 -4.20 16.78 -10.70
N PRO A 99 -4.15 17.77 -11.59
CA PRO A 99 -3.58 17.62 -12.95
C PRO A 99 -2.14 17.12 -12.94
N GLN A 100 -1.31 17.57 -11.98
CA GLN A 100 0.07 17.13 -11.83
C GLN A 100 0.18 15.65 -11.44
N LEU A 101 -0.75 15.16 -10.60
CA LEU A 101 -0.81 13.74 -10.22
C LEU A 101 -1.26 12.88 -11.41
N ARG A 102 -2.28 13.35 -12.14
CA ARG A 102 -2.73 12.72 -13.38
C ARG A 102 -1.62 12.63 -14.42
N GLN A 103 -0.88 13.73 -14.64
CA GLN A 103 0.23 13.77 -15.57
C GLN A 103 1.31 12.76 -15.20
N ALA A 104 1.75 12.72 -13.93
CA ALA A 104 2.76 11.77 -13.46
C ALA A 104 2.33 10.31 -13.64
N LEU A 105 1.06 9.99 -13.36
CA LEU A 105 0.53 8.65 -13.53
C LEU A 105 0.34 8.25 -15.01
N GLN A 106 0.01 9.19 -15.88
CA GLN A 106 -0.16 8.91 -17.32
C GLN A 106 1.16 8.75 -18.05
N THR A 107 2.14 9.61 -17.72
CA THR A 107 3.43 9.63 -18.42
C THR A 107 4.47 8.71 -17.80
N GLY A 108 4.29 8.32 -16.52
CA GLY A 108 5.31 7.61 -15.74
C GLY A 108 6.54 8.48 -15.44
N GLN A 109 6.45 9.79 -15.64
CA GLN A 109 7.54 10.74 -15.42
C GLN A 109 7.29 11.56 -14.16
N THR A 110 8.38 11.95 -13.50
CA THR A 110 8.31 12.89 -12.38
C THR A 110 7.82 14.24 -12.86
N VAL A 111 6.84 14.81 -12.16
CA VAL A 111 6.35 16.18 -12.36
C VAL A 111 6.87 17.04 -11.24
N HIS A 112 7.61 18.08 -11.57
CA HIS A 112 8.14 19.05 -10.61
C HIS A 112 7.65 20.45 -10.97
N ILE A 113 7.14 21.15 -9.98
CA ILE A 113 6.63 22.53 -10.07
C ILE A 113 7.32 23.34 -8.98
N ASP A 114 8.27 24.17 -9.38
CA ASP A 114 9.08 25.01 -8.48
C ASP A 114 8.24 26.09 -7.81
N ASP A 115 7.33 26.69 -8.57
CA ASP A 115 6.46 27.77 -8.10
C ASP A 115 5.03 27.60 -8.60
N VAL A 116 4.14 27.24 -7.68
CA VAL A 116 2.70 27.11 -7.94
C VAL A 116 2.05 28.40 -8.43
N SER A 117 2.61 29.56 -8.08
CA SER A 117 2.06 30.87 -8.46
C SER A 117 2.20 31.19 -9.93
N THR A 118 3.23 30.67 -10.57
CA THR A 118 3.57 30.96 -11.98
C THR A 118 3.17 29.84 -12.93
N ASP A 119 2.97 28.61 -12.43
CA ASP A 119 2.68 27.45 -13.25
C ASP A 119 1.33 27.54 -13.97
N LEU A 120 1.33 27.37 -15.29
CA LEU A 120 0.15 27.48 -16.15
C LEU A 120 -0.76 26.25 -16.05
N THR A 121 -0.23 25.08 -15.70
CA THR A 121 -1.00 23.83 -15.58
C THR A 121 -1.93 23.83 -14.38
N LEU A 122 -1.58 24.61 -13.34
CA LEU A 122 -2.34 24.74 -12.09
C LEU A 122 -3.35 25.88 -12.08
N ARG A 123 -3.64 26.48 -13.22
CA ARG A 123 -4.51 27.66 -13.34
C ARG A 123 -5.82 27.51 -12.57
N HIS A 124 -6.47 26.37 -12.67
CA HIS A 124 -7.76 26.09 -12.04
C HIS A 124 -7.66 25.80 -10.53
N ALA A 125 -6.52 25.32 -10.04
CA ALA A 125 -6.28 25.00 -8.64
C ALA A 125 -5.48 26.08 -7.89
N ARG A 126 -4.91 27.05 -8.63
CA ARG A 126 -3.98 28.06 -8.11
C ARG A 126 -4.52 28.80 -6.87
N GLY A 127 -5.74 29.30 -6.92
CA GLY A 127 -6.33 30.02 -5.79
C GLY A 127 -6.39 29.20 -4.51
N ALA A 128 -6.82 27.95 -4.60
CA ALA A 128 -6.89 27.03 -3.48
C ALA A 128 -5.49 26.65 -2.95
N LEU A 129 -4.50 26.52 -3.82
CA LEU A 129 -3.12 26.19 -3.44
C LEU A 129 -2.43 27.40 -2.77
N LEU A 130 -2.60 28.60 -3.31
CA LEU A 130 -2.05 29.82 -2.74
C LEU A 130 -2.69 30.15 -1.38
N ASN A 131 -4.00 29.96 -1.22
CA ASN A 131 -4.67 30.11 0.06
C ASN A 131 -4.12 29.15 1.14
N ARG A 132 -3.61 28.00 0.72
CA ARG A 132 -2.92 27.04 1.59
C ARG A 132 -1.42 27.26 1.66
N LYS A 133 -0.91 28.35 1.09
CA LYS A 133 0.52 28.73 1.08
C LYS A 133 1.45 27.67 0.45
N VAL A 134 0.94 26.87 -0.48
CA VAL A 134 1.76 25.87 -1.20
C VAL A 134 2.69 26.61 -2.15
N LYS A 135 3.98 26.39 -2.01
CA LYS A 135 5.04 26.98 -2.87
C LYS A 135 5.41 26.06 -4.02
N SER A 136 5.81 24.85 -3.71
CA SER A 136 6.25 23.88 -4.72
C SER A 136 5.53 22.54 -4.57
N ILE A 137 5.48 21.81 -5.69
CA ILE A 137 4.88 20.47 -5.76
C ILE A 137 5.82 19.55 -6.53
N THR A 138 6.09 18.37 -5.97
CA THR A 138 6.81 17.32 -6.66
C THR A 138 6.01 16.03 -6.61
N VAL A 139 5.78 15.40 -7.77
CA VAL A 139 5.05 14.14 -7.89
C VAL A 139 5.96 13.11 -8.54
N ILE A 140 6.23 12.03 -7.84
CA ILE A 140 7.09 10.95 -8.29
C ILE A 140 6.24 9.70 -8.48
N PRO A 141 6.14 9.13 -9.69
CA PRO A 141 5.37 7.92 -9.93
C PRO A 141 6.01 6.72 -9.24
N ILE A 142 5.19 5.91 -8.59
CA ILE A 142 5.55 4.59 -8.09
C ILE A 142 5.20 3.60 -9.21
N ALA A 143 6.20 3.04 -9.88
CA ALA A 143 6.00 2.19 -11.04
C ALA A 143 6.47 0.76 -10.78
N TRP A 144 5.71 -0.21 -11.28
CA TRP A 144 6.07 -1.62 -11.29
C TRP A 144 6.09 -2.13 -12.74
N ARG A 145 7.28 -2.60 -13.19
CA ARG A 145 7.48 -3.08 -14.58
C ARG A 145 7.01 -2.09 -15.65
N GLY A 146 7.27 -0.80 -15.42
CA GLY A 146 6.89 0.26 -16.33
C GLY A 146 5.44 0.75 -16.17
N ALA A 147 4.58 0.06 -15.43
CA ALA A 147 3.21 0.52 -15.18
C ALA A 147 3.13 1.32 -13.87
N PRO A 148 2.60 2.54 -13.87
CA PRO A 148 2.37 3.31 -12.64
C PRO A 148 1.30 2.64 -11.79
N ILE A 149 1.65 2.31 -10.55
CA ILE A 149 0.74 1.74 -9.55
C ILE A 149 0.34 2.76 -8.49
N GLY A 150 0.97 3.93 -8.52
CA GLY A 150 0.72 5.01 -7.58
C GLY A 150 1.70 6.15 -7.77
N ALA A 151 1.68 7.10 -6.83
CA ALA A 151 2.63 8.21 -6.80
C ALA A 151 2.90 8.69 -5.37
N ILE A 152 4.11 9.19 -5.15
CA ILE A 152 4.51 9.99 -4.00
C ILE A 152 4.25 11.45 -4.37
N PHE A 153 3.55 12.16 -3.50
CA PHE A 153 3.15 13.54 -3.70
C PHE A 153 3.70 14.40 -2.57
N LEU A 154 4.63 15.30 -2.89
CA LEU A 154 5.35 16.14 -1.96
C LEU A 154 4.93 17.61 -2.14
N ARG A 155 4.72 18.32 -1.04
CA ARG A 155 4.43 19.76 -1.03
C ARG A 155 5.30 20.47 -0.03
N ALA A 156 5.84 21.61 -0.44
CA ALA A 156 6.48 22.56 0.46
C ALA A 156 5.66 23.86 0.51
N TYR A 157 5.49 24.39 1.73
CA TYR A 157 4.75 25.64 1.98
C TYR A 157 5.69 26.81 2.25
N ARG A 158 6.98 26.54 2.48
CA ARG A 158 7.98 27.57 2.83
C ARG A 158 8.84 27.92 1.63
N ASP A 159 9.42 29.12 1.69
CA ASP A 159 10.54 29.52 0.85
C ASP A 159 11.77 28.72 1.30
N GLY A 160 11.85 27.47 0.83
CA GLY A 160 13.02 26.60 0.98
C GLY A 160 13.82 26.56 -0.32
N ALA A 161 15.00 25.96 -0.26
CA ALA A 161 15.72 25.63 -1.49
C ALA A 161 14.83 24.75 -2.37
N PRO A 162 14.76 25.01 -3.67
CA PRO A 162 14.00 24.16 -4.59
C PRO A 162 14.56 22.73 -4.53
N PHE A 163 13.72 21.73 -4.80
CA PHE A 163 14.17 20.36 -4.92
C PHE A 163 15.28 20.26 -5.96
N SER A 164 16.46 19.88 -5.52
CA SER A 164 17.59 19.66 -6.42
C SER A 164 17.37 18.39 -7.25
N GLU A 165 18.08 18.26 -8.37
CA GLU A 165 18.06 17.01 -9.12
C GLU A 165 18.47 15.79 -8.26
N ALA A 166 19.35 15.98 -7.27
CA ALA A 166 19.76 14.93 -6.34
C ALA A 166 18.58 14.50 -5.44
N ASP A 167 17.75 15.46 -4.99
CA ASP A 167 16.55 15.19 -4.20
C ASP A 167 15.50 14.42 -5.03
N VAL A 168 15.31 14.82 -6.28
CA VAL A 168 14.42 14.12 -7.20
C VAL A 168 14.91 12.68 -7.44
N ARG A 169 16.20 12.48 -7.70
CA ARG A 169 16.79 11.13 -7.86
C ARG A 169 16.61 10.28 -6.60
N PHE A 170 16.84 10.85 -5.43
CA PHE A 170 16.58 10.19 -4.15
C PHE A 170 15.12 9.71 -4.06
N CYS A 171 14.16 10.59 -4.31
CA CYS A 171 12.74 10.24 -4.28
C CYS A 171 12.36 9.17 -5.31
N GLN A 172 12.99 9.16 -6.48
CA GLN A 172 12.79 8.11 -7.50
C GLN A 172 13.29 6.75 -7.02
N VAL A 173 14.43 6.70 -6.33
CA VAL A 173 14.93 5.48 -5.70
C VAL A 173 13.95 4.98 -4.64
N VAL A 174 13.48 5.87 -3.75
CA VAL A 174 12.48 5.53 -2.73
C VAL A 174 11.18 5.02 -3.39
N ALA A 175 10.69 5.65 -4.45
CA ALA A 175 9.51 5.19 -5.18
C ALA A 175 9.70 3.79 -5.76
N SER A 176 10.87 3.48 -6.31
CA SER A 176 11.21 2.15 -6.82
C SER A 176 11.24 1.09 -5.72
N LEU A 177 11.81 1.41 -4.55
CA LEU A 177 11.83 0.53 -3.39
C LEU A 177 10.43 0.31 -2.83
N THR A 178 9.63 1.38 -2.75
CA THR A 178 8.22 1.31 -2.35
C THR A 178 7.42 0.38 -3.26
N ALA A 179 7.58 0.49 -4.58
CA ALA A 179 6.90 -0.39 -5.53
C ALA A 179 7.20 -1.87 -5.27
N ARG A 180 8.47 -2.21 -4.98
CA ARG A 180 8.89 -3.59 -4.65
C ARG A 180 8.28 -4.07 -3.35
N ALA A 181 8.33 -3.23 -2.31
CA ALA A 181 7.78 -3.55 -0.99
C ALA A 181 6.27 -3.78 -1.05
N LEU A 182 5.51 -2.89 -1.70
CA LEU A 182 4.07 -3.03 -1.90
C LEU A 182 3.72 -4.31 -2.68
N ARG A 183 4.51 -4.65 -3.68
CA ARG A 183 4.32 -5.90 -4.43
C ARG A 183 4.55 -7.14 -3.57
N ASN A 184 5.57 -7.12 -2.72
CA ASN A 184 5.85 -8.20 -1.80
C ASN A 184 4.75 -8.35 -0.76
N ALA A 185 4.30 -7.25 -0.15
CA ALA A 185 3.17 -7.23 0.80
C ALA A 185 1.90 -7.82 0.16
N HIS A 186 1.52 -7.36 -1.03
CA HIS A 186 0.37 -7.89 -1.74
C HIS A 186 0.48 -9.38 -2.10
N ARG A 187 1.68 -9.86 -2.46
CA ARG A 187 1.90 -11.30 -2.69
C ARG A 187 1.75 -12.10 -1.41
N PHE A 188 2.24 -11.58 -0.29
CA PHE A 188 2.14 -12.21 1.01
C PHE A 188 0.68 -12.29 1.48
N GLU A 189 -0.09 -11.21 1.38
CA GLU A 189 -1.53 -11.18 1.67
C GLU A 189 -2.28 -12.24 0.88
N ARG A 190 -2.07 -12.31 -0.44
CA ARG A 190 -2.69 -13.34 -1.29
C ARG A 190 -2.33 -14.77 -0.92
N LEU A 191 -1.10 -15.00 -0.46
CA LEU A 191 -0.68 -16.33 0.02
C LEU A 191 -1.34 -16.67 1.35
N GLN A 192 -1.51 -15.70 2.23
CA GLN A 192 -2.22 -15.87 3.50
C GLN A 192 -3.70 -16.15 3.30
N GLU A 193 -4.37 -15.40 2.42
CA GLU A 193 -5.78 -15.62 2.05
C GLU A 193 -5.98 -17.04 1.53
N ARG A 194 -5.18 -17.48 0.55
CA ARG A 194 -5.24 -18.86 0.03
C ARG A 194 -5.01 -19.90 1.12
N ARG A 195 -4.06 -19.66 2.03
CA ARG A 195 -3.79 -20.60 3.13
C ARG A 195 -4.96 -20.65 4.12
N GLY A 196 -5.60 -19.50 4.39
CA GLY A 196 -6.82 -19.41 5.19
C GLY A 196 -7.99 -20.17 4.55
N GLU A 197 -8.21 -20.02 3.24
CA GLU A 197 -9.23 -20.76 2.50
C GLU A 197 -8.97 -22.27 2.51
N PHE A 198 -7.73 -22.72 2.32
CA PHE A 198 -7.36 -24.13 2.39
C PHE A 198 -7.56 -24.71 3.80
N THR A 199 -7.24 -23.98 4.84
CA THR A 199 -7.45 -24.44 6.22
C THR A 199 -8.93 -24.49 6.57
N ALA A 200 -9.73 -23.50 6.18
CA ALA A 200 -11.17 -23.50 6.38
C ALA A 200 -11.88 -24.62 5.60
N HIS A 201 -11.46 -24.87 4.36
CA HIS A 201 -12.00 -26.00 3.55
C HIS A 201 -11.68 -27.35 4.19
N ARG A 202 -10.42 -27.56 4.59
CA ARG A 202 -10.02 -28.79 5.32
C ARG A 202 -10.73 -28.99 6.67
N SER A 203 -11.01 -27.92 7.38
CA SER A 203 -11.76 -27.98 8.64
C SER A 203 -13.21 -28.43 8.37
N ARG A 204 -13.89 -27.81 7.41
CA ARG A 204 -15.23 -28.19 6.98
C ARG A 204 -15.33 -29.63 6.49
N GLU A 205 -14.34 -30.11 5.72
CA GLU A 205 -14.28 -31.50 5.28
C GLU A 205 -14.11 -32.48 6.45
N ARG A 206 -13.28 -32.14 7.46
CA ARG A 206 -13.09 -32.96 8.67
C ARG A 206 -14.35 -32.97 9.52
N GLU A 207 -15.00 -31.84 9.72
CA GLU A 207 -16.27 -31.73 10.46
C GLU A 207 -17.37 -32.55 9.76
N ARG A 208 -17.46 -32.43 8.42
CA ARG A 208 -18.40 -33.22 7.61
C ARG A 208 -18.12 -34.72 7.72
N ALA A 209 -16.86 -35.14 7.63
CA ALA A 209 -16.48 -36.56 7.78
C ALA A 209 -16.77 -37.09 9.21
N ALA A 210 -16.52 -36.27 10.24
CA ALA A 210 -16.85 -36.61 11.61
C ALA A 210 -18.34 -36.76 11.84
N LEU A 211 -19.17 -35.86 11.26
CA LEU A 211 -20.62 -35.90 11.34
C LEU A 211 -21.19 -37.13 10.64
N VAL A 212 -20.72 -37.45 9.44
CA VAL A 212 -21.10 -38.66 8.71
C VAL A 212 -20.71 -39.91 9.48
N GLY A 213 -19.53 -39.95 10.12
CA GLY A 213 -19.10 -41.04 10.99
C GLY A 213 -19.93 -41.16 12.24
N TYR A 214 -20.44 -40.06 12.81
CA TYR A 214 -21.36 -40.06 13.93
C TYR A 214 -22.75 -40.59 13.57
N LEU A 215 -23.30 -40.11 12.45
CA LEU A 215 -24.56 -40.59 11.92
C LEU A 215 -24.55 -42.08 11.59
N ARG A 216 -23.45 -42.58 11.00
CA ARG A 216 -23.28 -44.02 10.78
C ARG A 216 -23.34 -44.83 12.10
N ARG A 217 -22.65 -44.34 13.13
CA ARG A 217 -22.66 -45.00 14.45
C ARG A 217 -24.05 -44.97 15.12
N LEU A 218 -24.79 -43.87 15.00
CA LEU A 218 -26.16 -43.79 15.44
C LEU A 218 -27.05 -44.80 14.73
N LEU A 219 -26.97 -44.90 13.43
CA LEU A 219 -27.75 -45.85 12.62
C LEU A 219 -27.44 -47.29 12.99
N THR A 220 -26.16 -47.66 13.17
CA THR A 220 -25.79 -49.00 13.61
C THR A 220 -26.24 -49.33 15.05
N GLN A 221 -26.38 -48.34 15.95
CA GLN A 221 -26.93 -48.55 17.29
C GLN A 221 -28.45 -48.70 17.29
N PHE A 222 -29.15 -48.16 16.29
CA PHE A 222 -30.60 -48.29 16.15
C PHE A 222 -31.05 -49.48 15.32
N ASP A 223 -30.11 -50.17 14.63
CA ASP A 223 -30.39 -51.30 13.72
C ASP A 223 -30.76 -52.61 14.45
N ASP A 224 -30.71 -52.62 15.80
CA ASP A 224 -31.17 -53.76 16.61
C ASP A 224 -32.71 -53.88 16.74
N ARG A 225 -33.49 -52.97 16.12
CA ARG A 225 -34.96 -53.04 16.12
C ARG A 225 -35.54 -52.53 14.79
N GLU A 226 -35.82 -53.47 13.86
CA GLU A 226 -36.77 -53.35 12.73
C GLU A 226 -37.00 -51.94 12.14
N ALA A 227 -35.97 -51.28 11.63
CA ALA A 227 -36.14 -50.02 10.89
C ALA A 227 -35.67 -50.21 9.44
N PRO A 228 -36.42 -49.71 8.44
CA PRO A 228 -36.14 -49.92 7.00
C PRO A 228 -34.95 -49.10 6.48
N TRP A 229 -34.07 -48.63 7.33
CA TRP A 229 -32.95 -47.75 6.98
C TRP A 229 -31.61 -48.44 7.31
N GLY A 230 -31.25 -49.47 6.55
CA GLY A 230 -29.98 -50.17 6.68
C GLY A 230 -28.79 -49.36 6.16
N GLU A 231 -27.56 -49.78 6.52
CA GLU A 231 -26.27 -49.21 6.06
C GLU A 231 -26.22 -48.96 4.53
N ASP A 232 -26.94 -49.76 3.75
CA ASP A 232 -27.09 -49.66 2.31
C ASP A 232 -27.82 -48.39 1.82
N ALA A 233 -28.68 -47.80 2.63
CA ALA A 233 -29.43 -46.61 2.23
C ALA A 233 -28.51 -45.34 2.23
N LEU A 234 -27.61 -45.25 3.18
CA LEU A 234 -26.62 -44.14 3.25
C LEU A 234 -25.50 -44.32 2.20
N ALA A 235 -25.14 -45.56 1.87
CA ALA A 235 -24.16 -45.84 0.80
C ALA A 235 -24.72 -45.52 -0.60
N LYS A 236 -26.03 -45.54 -0.75
CA LYS A 236 -26.74 -45.24 -2.02
C LYS A 236 -27.27 -43.81 -2.09
N ALA A 237 -27.19 -43.02 -1.00
CA ALA A 237 -27.64 -41.67 -1.00
C ALA A 237 -26.77 -40.77 -1.90
N SER A 238 -27.42 -39.94 -2.71
CA SER A 238 -26.75 -38.95 -3.52
C SER A 238 -26.04 -37.90 -2.67
N ALA A 239 -25.02 -37.22 -3.24
CA ALA A 239 -24.30 -36.14 -2.55
C ALA A 239 -25.25 -35.03 -2.07
N GLU A 240 -26.35 -34.73 -2.81
CA GLU A 240 -27.36 -33.75 -2.44
C GLU A 240 -28.21 -34.18 -1.25
N GLU A 241 -28.55 -35.47 -1.15
CA GLU A 241 -29.30 -36.03 -0.02
C GLU A 241 -28.48 -36.00 1.26
N ILE A 242 -27.18 -36.34 1.16
CA ILE A 242 -26.23 -36.24 2.28
C ILE A 242 -26.08 -34.77 2.73
N ASP A 243 -25.96 -33.80 1.79
CA ASP A 243 -25.87 -32.39 2.10
C ASP A 243 -27.12 -31.86 2.77
N ARG A 244 -28.29 -32.30 2.35
CA ARG A 244 -29.58 -31.93 2.97
C ARG A 244 -29.69 -32.49 4.39
N LEU A 245 -29.28 -33.74 4.61
CA LEU A 245 -29.27 -34.39 5.92
C LEU A 245 -28.29 -33.70 6.91
N VAL A 246 -27.10 -33.36 6.43
CA VAL A 246 -26.10 -32.59 7.18
C VAL A 246 -26.65 -31.19 7.52
N GLY A 247 -27.32 -30.53 6.59
CA GLY A 247 -27.93 -29.23 6.79
C GLY A 247 -29.00 -29.23 7.88
N VAL A 248 -29.89 -30.24 7.86
CA VAL A 248 -30.93 -30.42 8.89
C VAL A 248 -30.34 -30.70 10.27
N THR A 249 -29.31 -31.59 10.33
CA THR A 249 -28.65 -31.93 11.59
C THR A 249 -27.93 -30.74 12.21
N MET A 250 -27.25 -29.94 11.38
CA MET A 250 -26.60 -28.70 11.84
C MET A 250 -27.60 -27.65 12.32
N ALA A 251 -28.78 -27.54 11.66
CA ALA A 251 -29.83 -26.64 12.08
C ALA A 251 -30.41 -27.03 13.45
N VAL A 252 -30.61 -28.32 13.69
CA VAL A 252 -31.10 -28.86 14.99
C VAL A 252 -30.06 -28.61 16.10
N ILE A 253 -28.79 -28.92 15.86
CA ILE A 253 -27.71 -28.68 16.85
C ILE A 253 -27.58 -27.17 17.15
N SER A 254 -27.72 -26.31 16.17
CA SER A 254 -27.64 -24.85 16.35
C SER A 254 -28.84 -24.31 17.14
N GLN A 255 -30.03 -24.89 16.98
CA GLN A 255 -31.21 -24.52 17.76
C GLN A 255 -31.11 -24.97 19.23
N GLU A 256 -30.56 -26.15 19.51
CA GLU A 256 -30.33 -26.60 20.87
C GLU A 256 -29.24 -25.79 21.59
N ALA A 257 -28.20 -25.33 20.86
CA ALA A 257 -27.14 -24.51 21.44
C ALA A 257 -27.57 -23.06 21.74
N THR A 258 -28.64 -22.56 21.11
CA THR A 258 -29.20 -21.22 21.36
C THR A 258 -30.37 -21.18 22.32
N GLY A 259 -30.83 -22.35 22.81
CA GLY A 259 -32.00 -22.50 23.69
C GLY A 259 -31.66 -22.73 25.16
N GLN A 260 -30.38 -22.50 25.59
CA GLN A 260 -29.98 -22.51 27.02
C GLN A 260 -29.67 -21.12 27.52
#